data_9522ed9f5df51780e23ef1e3fcd3c09d
#
_entry.id   9522ed9f5df51780e23ef1e3fcd3c09d
#
_cell.length_a   1.000
_cell.length_b   1.000
_cell.length_c   1.000
_cell.angle_alpha   90.00
_cell.angle_beta   90.00
_cell.angle_gamma   90.00
#
_symmetry.space_group_name_H-M   'P 1'
#
loop_
_entity.id
_entity.type
_entity.pdbx_description
1 polymer ?
#
loop_
_entity_poly.entity_id
_entity_poly.type
_entity_poly.pdbx_seq_one_letter_code
_entity_poly.pdbx_strand_id
1 'polypeptide(L)'
;MRPSNAARPRFANKIRKFQRHLLDEVVRRTSVKQLESRAEFFACRFEPFLPPASQVLDIGGGWGFYSEPLKRRGHHLTVLDVVKPGLQKSPVVVYDGGRFPFADKSFEVSLLVTMLHHVPDPTAIIREAGRVTRKFLVVVEDIYHHAFGRFWTVWRDRFYNFEFFGHPCQFRKKNEWIEMFRDLGLTVQRQQEVYTWMAGMRILNGLFILKVT
;
A
#
# COMPACT_ATOMS: atom_id res chain seq x y z
N MET A 1 -3.05 -0.71 -31.40
CA MET A 1 -4.41 -0.33 -30.96
C MET A 1 -4.38 -0.11 -29.45
N ARG A 2 -4.58 1.12 -28.96
CA ARG A 2 -4.71 1.39 -27.54
C ARG A 2 -6.10 0.92 -27.08
N PRO A 3 -6.24 0.19 -25.95
CA PRO A 3 -7.56 -0.12 -25.44
C PRO A 3 -8.24 1.20 -25.02
N SER A 4 -9.44 1.41 -25.53
CA SER A 4 -10.28 2.57 -25.26
C SER A 4 -10.51 2.71 -23.75
N ASN A 5 -10.21 3.88 -23.22
CA ASN A 5 -10.56 4.33 -21.89
C ASN A 5 -12.11 4.42 -21.81
N ALA A 6 -12.76 3.29 -21.55
CA ALA A 6 -14.19 3.25 -21.34
C ALA A 6 -14.51 4.07 -20.11
N ALA A 7 -15.14 5.21 -20.31
CA ALA A 7 -15.59 6.12 -19.27
C ALA A 7 -16.40 5.32 -18.22
N ARG A 8 -15.84 5.11 -17.04
CA ARG A 8 -16.54 4.47 -15.93
C ARG A 8 -17.83 5.25 -15.67
N PRO A 9 -18.97 4.60 -15.49
CA PRO A 9 -20.25 5.28 -15.36
C PRO A 9 -20.21 6.28 -14.20
N ARG A 10 -20.68 7.52 -14.42
CA ARG A 10 -20.70 8.62 -13.44
C ARG A 10 -21.29 8.23 -12.07
N PHE A 11 -22.17 7.26 -12.05
CA PHE A 11 -22.80 6.73 -10.85
C PHE A 11 -21.80 5.97 -9.96
N ALA A 12 -20.94 5.09 -10.54
CA ALA A 12 -19.90 4.38 -9.79
C ALA A 12 -18.89 5.32 -9.12
N ASN A 13 -18.57 6.45 -9.77
CA ASN A 13 -17.70 7.47 -9.19
C ASN A 13 -18.34 8.21 -8.01
N LYS A 14 -19.65 8.45 -8.03
CA LYS A 14 -20.38 9.06 -6.90
C LYS A 14 -20.42 8.13 -5.69
N ILE A 15 -20.72 6.84 -5.90
CA ILE A 15 -20.71 5.84 -4.83
C ILE A 15 -19.33 5.74 -4.18
N ARG A 16 -18.26 5.66 -4.96
CA ARG A 16 -16.88 5.60 -4.44
C ARG A 16 -16.51 6.84 -3.64
N LYS A 17 -16.88 8.03 -4.10
CA LYS A 17 -16.67 9.27 -3.34
C LYS A 17 -17.40 9.27 -2.00
N PHE A 18 -18.66 8.81 -2.00
CA PHE A 18 -19.46 8.71 -0.77
C PHE A 18 -18.85 7.67 0.20
N GLN A 19 -18.51 6.48 -0.28
CA GLN A 19 -17.87 5.42 0.52
C GLN A 19 -16.56 5.91 1.15
N ARG A 20 -15.72 6.62 0.36
CA ARG A 20 -14.46 7.19 0.85
C ARG A 20 -14.71 8.28 1.91
N HIS A 21 -15.65 9.16 1.70
CA HIS A 21 -15.98 10.18 2.69
C HIS A 21 -16.48 9.56 4.02
N LEU A 22 -17.30 8.53 3.92
CA LEU A 22 -17.77 7.78 5.09
C LEU A 22 -16.59 7.10 5.81
N LEU A 23 -15.69 6.48 5.04
CA LEU A 23 -14.49 5.85 5.57
C LEU A 23 -13.57 6.87 6.27
N ASP A 24 -13.31 8.03 5.65
CA ASP A 24 -12.53 9.11 6.26
C ASP A 24 -13.11 9.53 7.62
N GLU A 25 -14.42 9.67 7.72
CA GLU A 25 -15.09 10.07 8.96
C GLU A 25 -15.03 8.98 10.04
N VAL A 26 -15.28 7.72 9.68
CA VAL A 26 -15.17 6.58 10.61
C VAL A 26 -13.74 6.43 11.11
N VAL A 27 -12.76 6.45 10.21
CA VAL A 27 -11.33 6.33 10.59
C VAL A 27 -10.93 7.48 11.50
N ARG A 28 -11.32 8.72 11.18
CA ARG A 28 -11.02 9.89 12.01
C ARG A 28 -11.56 9.75 13.44
N ARG A 29 -12.74 9.15 13.61
CA ARG A 29 -13.37 9.01 14.93
C ARG A 29 -12.88 7.81 15.73
N THR A 30 -12.54 6.70 15.07
CA THR A 30 -12.38 5.40 15.76
C THR A 30 -11.01 4.77 15.62
N SER A 31 -10.29 4.99 14.52
CA SER A 31 -9.16 4.15 14.13
C SER A 31 -7.81 4.87 14.07
N VAL A 32 -7.76 6.19 14.21
CA VAL A 32 -6.51 6.98 14.08
C VAL A 32 -5.40 6.45 14.98
N LYS A 33 -5.66 6.25 16.27
CA LYS A 33 -4.65 5.74 17.22
C LYS A 33 -4.15 4.33 16.86
N GLN A 34 -5.03 3.47 16.37
CA GLN A 34 -4.66 2.12 15.94
C GLN A 34 -3.81 2.14 14.68
N LEU A 35 -4.15 3.00 13.70
CA LEU A 35 -3.36 3.21 12.49
C LEU A 35 -1.99 3.80 12.81
N GLU A 36 -1.90 4.77 13.70
CA GLU A 36 -0.63 5.33 14.18
C GLU A 36 0.24 4.27 14.86
N SER A 37 -0.33 3.46 15.75
CA SER A 37 0.38 2.36 16.41
C SER A 37 0.85 1.31 15.41
N ARG A 38 0.01 0.96 14.43
CA ARG A 38 0.37 0.02 13.36
C ARG A 38 1.46 0.59 12.45
N ALA A 39 1.39 1.86 12.13
CA ALA A 39 2.41 2.56 11.34
C ALA A 39 3.76 2.57 12.06
N GLU A 40 3.78 2.87 13.36
CA GLU A 40 4.98 2.81 14.19
C GLU A 40 5.57 1.40 14.26
N PHE A 41 4.72 0.38 14.45
CA PHE A 41 5.12 -1.02 14.45
C PHE A 41 5.84 -1.44 13.17
N PHE A 42 5.36 -0.99 12.01
CA PHE A 42 6.01 -1.26 10.73
C PHE A 42 7.23 -0.40 10.50
N ALA A 43 7.19 0.89 10.85
CA ALA A 43 8.33 1.79 10.70
C ALA A 43 9.58 1.27 11.41
N CYS A 44 9.45 0.76 12.65
CA CYS A 44 10.57 0.11 13.37
C CYS A 44 11.17 -1.08 12.60
N ARG A 45 10.38 -1.75 11.74
CA ARG A 45 10.84 -2.88 10.92
C ARG A 45 11.43 -2.46 9.58
N PHE A 46 11.06 -1.29 9.07
CA PHE A 46 11.61 -0.71 7.86
C PHE A 46 12.96 -0.05 8.11
N GLU A 47 13.09 0.65 9.24
CA GLU A 47 14.22 1.49 9.62
C GLU A 47 15.60 0.86 9.35
N PRO A 48 15.86 -0.42 9.71
CA PRO A 48 17.17 -1.03 9.47
C PRO A 48 17.57 -1.13 7.98
N PHE A 49 16.61 -0.93 7.06
CA PHE A 49 16.81 -1.01 5.61
C PHE A 49 16.77 0.36 4.93
N LEU A 50 16.49 1.43 5.68
CA LEU A 50 16.48 2.79 5.18
C LEU A 50 17.83 3.46 5.47
N PRO A 51 18.59 3.86 4.43
CA PRO A 51 19.73 4.73 4.66
C PRO A 51 19.32 6.02 5.41
N PRO A 52 20.20 6.61 6.23
CA PRO A 52 19.89 7.87 6.91
C PRO A 52 19.41 8.97 5.95
N ALA A 53 18.42 9.74 6.35
CA ALA A 53 17.85 10.85 5.58
C ALA A 53 17.40 10.47 4.15
N SER A 54 16.90 9.23 3.97
CA SER A 54 16.45 8.72 2.66
C SER A 54 15.31 9.54 2.08
N GLN A 55 15.32 9.69 0.74
CA GLN A 55 14.13 10.05 -0.03
C GLN A 55 13.25 8.81 -0.15
N VAL A 56 12.07 8.83 0.44
CA VAL A 56 11.15 7.68 0.50
C VAL A 56 9.85 8.01 -0.21
N LEU A 57 9.41 7.12 -1.11
CA LEU A 57 8.11 7.21 -1.78
C LEU A 57 7.11 6.26 -1.10
N ASP A 58 6.02 6.80 -0.59
CA ASP A 58 4.89 6.02 -0.03
C ASP A 58 3.81 5.88 -1.10
N ILE A 59 3.78 4.72 -1.78
CA ILE A 59 2.92 4.44 -2.94
C ILE A 59 1.58 3.91 -2.44
N GLY A 60 0.48 4.54 -2.86
CA GLY A 60 -0.85 4.25 -2.35
C GLY A 60 -0.98 4.61 -0.87
N GLY A 61 -0.17 5.57 -0.40
CA GLY A 61 -0.05 5.91 1.02
C GLY A 61 -1.29 6.56 1.63
N GLY A 62 -2.30 6.87 0.82
CA GLY A 62 -3.61 7.36 1.27
C GLY A 62 -3.49 8.52 2.24
N TRP A 63 -3.87 8.30 3.49
CA TRP A 63 -3.82 9.31 4.56
C TRP A 63 -2.40 9.68 5.02
N GLY A 64 -1.35 8.92 4.62
CA GLY A 64 0.05 9.16 5.00
C GLY A 64 0.42 8.68 6.40
N PHE A 65 -0.35 7.77 7.01
CA PHE A 65 -0.05 7.26 8.35
C PHE A 65 1.32 6.57 8.42
N TYR A 66 1.69 5.79 7.38
CA TYR A 66 2.97 5.08 7.36
C TYR A 66 4.17 6.00 7.09
N SER A 67 3.93 7.16 6.48
CA SER A 67 4.93 8.19 6.25
C SER A 67 5.34 8.92 7.54
N GLU A 68 4.40 9.19 8.44
CA GLU A 68 4.64 10.05 9.62
C GLU A 68 5.74 9.53 10.57
N PRO A 69 5.78 8.22 10.96
CA PRO A 69 6.85 7.71 11.81
C PRO A 69 8.23 7.84 11.18
N LEU A 70 8.34 7.67 9.86
CA LEU A 70 9.62 7.78 9.15
C LEU A 70 10.07 9.24 9.01
N LYS A 71 9.14 10.18 8.83
CA LYS A 71 9.45 11.62 8.89
C LYS A 71 10.05 12.02 10.24
N ARG A 72 9.43 11.55 11.33
CA ARG A 72 9.97 11.82 12.69
C ARG A 72 11.37 11.24 12.91
N ARG A 73 11.77 10.25 12.12
CA ARG A 73 13.12 9.65 12.10
C ARG A 73 14.09 10.34 11.13
N GLY A 74 13.68 11.46 10.52
CA GLY A 74 14.54 12.25 9.65
C GLY A 74 14.55 11.85 8.17
N HIS A 75 13.60 11.01 7.72
CA HIS A 75 13.46 10.70 6.29
C HIS A 75 12.58 11.71 5.56
N HIS A 76 12.80 11.87 4.27
CA HIS A 76 12.03 12.76 3.39
C HIS A 76 10.96 11.95 2.66
N LEU A 77 9.70 12.14 3.02
CA LEU A 77 8.57 11.36 2.51
C LEU A 77 7.79 12.11 1.42
N THR A 78 7.54 11.42 0.32
CA THR A 78 6.58 11.80 -0.70
C THR A 78 5.47 10.74 -0.72
N VAL A 79 4.21 11.15 -0.60
CA VAL A 79 3.06 10.27 -0.70
C VAL A 79 2.50 10.35 -2.11
N LEU A 80 2.28 9.20 -2.75
CA LEU A 80 1.69 9.07 -4.08
C LEU A 80 0.37 8.29 -3.98
N ASP A 81 -0.71 8.83 -4.51
CA ASP A 81 -2.00 8.13 -4.57
C ASP A 81 -2.80 8.55 -5.80
N VAL A 82 -3.78 7.74 -6.22
CA VAL A 82 -4.70 8.09 -7.31
C VAL A 82 -5.84 9.00 -6.85
N VAL A 83 -5.98 9.20 -5.56
CA VAL A 83 -7.01 10.06 -4.96
C VAL A 83 -6.41 10.86 -3.82
N LYS A 84 -6.84 12.12 -3.71
CA LYS A 84 -6.57 12.96 -2.55
C LYS A 84 -7.56 12.61 -1.43
N PRO A 85 -7.12 12.02 -0.30
CA PRO A 85 -8.04 11.70 0.80
C PRO A 85 -8.46 12.96 1.56
N GLY A 86 -9.62 12.91 2.22
CA GLY A 86 -10.11 14.00 3.05
C GLY A 86 -9.30 14.19 4.34
N LEU A 87 -8.90 13.07 4.97
CA LEU A 87 -7.96 13.06 6.09
C LEU A 87 -6.54 12.93 5.53
N GLN A 88 -5.65 13.87 5.85
CA GLN A 88 -4.25 13.83 5.41
C GLN A 88 -3.31 14.11 6.57
N LYS A 89 -2.33 13.25 6.75
CA LYS A 89 -1.15 13.47 7.62
C LYS A 89 0.02 14.09 6.83
N SER A 90 0.04 13.90 5.51
CA SER A 90 1.10 14.38 4.61
C SER A 90 0.51 14.87 3.29
N PRO A 91 1.14 15.84 2.61
CA PRO A 91 0.77 16.21 1.25
C PRO A 91 0.84 15.01 0.30
N VAL A 92 -0.16 14.86 -0.55
CA VAL A 92 -0.29 13.74 -1.50
C VAL A 92 -0.10 14.24 -2.92
N VAL A 93 0.81 13.61 -3.65
CA VAL A 93 0.92 13.76 -5.11
C VAL A 93 -0.14 12.85 -5.73
N VAL A 94 -1.06 13.45 -6.47
CA VAL A 94 -2.14 12.70 -7.14
C VAL A 94 -1.74 12.39 -8.57
N TYR A 95 -1.92 11.12 -9.00
CA TYR A 95 -1.66 10.70 -10.37
C TYR A 95 -2.84 9.90 -10.95
N ASP A 96 -2.79 9.59 -12.23
CA ASP A 96 -3.91 8.99 -12.97
C ASP A 96 -4.01 7.46 -12.86
N GLY A 97 -3.09 6.81 -12.12
CA GLY A 97 -2.99 5.36 -11.99
C GLY A 97 -2.14 4.69 -13.07
N GLY A 98 -1.53 5.46 -13.95
CA GLY A 98 -0.60 4.99 -14.97
C GLY A 98 0.86 5.08 -14.53
N ARG A 99 1.70 5.75 -15.34
CA ARG A 99 3.11 5.97 -15.01
C ARG A 99 3.27 6.95 -13.85
N PHE A 100 4.17 6.64 -12.91
CA PHE A 100 4.45 7.55 -11.80
C PHE A 100 5.12 8.84 -12.31
N PRO A 101 4.69 10.03 -11.81
CA PRO A 101 5.19 11.32 -12.26
C PRO A 101 6.58 11.66 -11.70
N PHE A 102 7.47 10.69 -11.66
CA PHE A 102 8.83 10.81 -11.13
C PHE A 102 9.83 10.23 -12.13
N ALA A 103 11.05 10.79 -12.13
CA ALA A 103 12.16 10.25 -12.92
C ALA A 103 12.61 8.88 -12.38
N ASP A 104 13.34 8.13 -13.22
CA ASP A 104 13.92 6.87 -12.80
C ASP A 104 14.89 7.07 -11.64
N LYS A 105 14.89 6.10 -10.70
CA LYS A 105 15.81 6.11 -9.55
C LYS A 105 15.76 7.39 -8.70
N SER A 106 14.59 8.06 -8.58
CA SER A 106 14.40 9.30 -7.81
C SER A 106 14.42 9.08 -6.29
N PHE A 107 14.06 7.90 -5.83
CA PHE A 107 13.93 7.58 -4.40
C PHE A 107 14.92 6.50 -3.99
N GLU A 108 15.44 6.56 -2.76
CA GLU A 108 16.23 5.48 -2.18
C GLU A 108 15.37 4.26 -1.90
N VAL A 109 14.18 4.48 -1.35
CA VAL A 109 13.27 3.42 -0.92
C VAL A 109 11.84 3.78 -1.33
N SER A 110 11.04 2.78 -1.73
CA SER A 110 9.59 2.94 -1.88
C SER A 110 8.84 1.96 -0.99
N LEU A 111 7.74 2.43 -0.42
CA LEU A 111 6.82 1.67 0.41
C LEU A 111 5.57 1.32 -0.38
N LEU A 112 5.10 0.07 -0.26
CA LEU A 112 3.83 -0.41 -0.77
C LEU A 112 3.14 -1.14 0.39
N VAL A 113 2.34 -0.41 1.17
CA VAL A 113 1.78 -0.93 2.43
C VAL A 113 0.29 -1.15 2.30
N THR A 114 -0.12 -2.40 2.27
CA THR A 114 -1.53 -2.85 2.19
C THR A 114 -2.33 -2.16 1.07
N MET A 115 -1.73 -2.07 -0.11
CA MET A 115 -2.35 -1.40 -1.27
C MET A 115 -2.39 -2.25 -2.54
N LEU A 116 -1.49 -3.23 -2.70
CA LEU A 116 -1.39 -4.01 -3.95
C LEU A 116 -2.62 -4.89 -4.19
N HIS A 117 -3.28 -5.35 -3.14
CA HIS A 117 -4.52 -6.13 -3.28
C HIS A 117 -5.72 -5.29 -3.74
N HIS A 118 -5.63 -3.95 -3.69
CA HIS A 118 -6.64 -3.02 -4.18
C HIS A 118 -6.49 -2.67 -5.67
N VAL A 119 -5.35 -2.99 -6.29
CA VAL A 119 -5.10 -2.62 -7.69
C VAL A 119 -5.41 -3.76 -8.66
N PRO A 120 -5.91 -3.45 -9.87
CA PRO A 120 -6.19 -4.48 -10.88
C PRO A 120 -4.94 -5.21 -11.37
N ASP A 121 -3.82 -4.51 -11.50
CA ASP A 121 -2.52 -5.05 -11.91
C ASP A 121 -1.41 -4.67 -10.92
N PRO A 122 -1.18 -5.49 -9.88
CA PRO A 122 -0.07 -5.28 -8.95
C PRO A 122 1.31 -5.30 -9.61
N THR A 123 1.44 -6.07 -10.71
CA THR A 123 2.70 -6.23 -11.44
C THR A 123 3.16 -4.92 -12.06
N ALA A 124 2.24 -4.18 -12.69
CA ALA A 124 2.53 -2.86 -13.26
C ALA A 124 2.98 -1.86 -12.18
N ILE A 125 2.31 -1.86 -11.03
CA ILE A 125 2.67 -0.97 -9.90
C ILE A 125 4.06 -1.32 -9.36
N ILE A 126 4.38 -2.60 -9.19
CA ILE A 126 5.70 -3.03 -8.69
C ILE A 126 6.81 -2.67 -9.70
N ARG A 127 6.57 -2.81 -11.02
CA ARG A 127 7.54 -2.37 -12.05
C ARG A 127 7.82 -0.87 -11.98
N GLU A 128 6.78 -0.04 -11.88
CA GLU A 128 6.93 1.40 -11.74
C GLU A 128 7.63 1.79 -10.43
N ALA A 129 7.28 1.11 -9.32
CA ALA A 129 7.98 1.26 -8.06
C ALA A 129 9.49 0.93 -8.20
N GLY A 130 9.82 -0.18 -8.87
CA GLY A 130 11.21 -0.54 -9.19
C GLY A 130 11.93 0.46 -10.07
N ARG A 131 11.24 1.03 -11.06
CA ARG A 131 11.79 2.07 -11.94
C ARG A 131 12.22 3.31 -11.16
N VAL A 132 11.37 3.80 -10.25
CA VAL A 132 11.63 5.05 -9.52
C VAL A 132 12.53 4.87 -8.29
N THR A 133 12.81 3.62 -7.88
CA THR A 133 13.55 3.29 -6.66
C THR A 133 14.98 2.84 -6.96
N ARG A 134 15.93 3.30 -6.14
CA ARG A 134 17.36 2.97 -6.27
C ARG A 134 17.76 1.71 -5.48
N LYS A 135 17.24 1.50 -4.28
CA LYS A 135 17.76 0.50 -3.34
C LYS A 135 16.74 -0.57 -2.96
N PHE A 136 15.67 -0.20 -2.27
CA PHE A 136 14.74 -1.18 -1.71
C PHE A 136 13.28 -0.81 -1.97
N LEU A 137 12.48 -1.85 -2.28
CA LEU A 137 11.04 -1.79 -2.12
C LEU A 137 10.68 -2.48 -0.81
N VAL A 138 9.89 -1.81 0.02
CA VAL A 138 9.31 -2.37 1.23
C VAL A 138 7.85 -2.66 0.95
N VAL A 139 7.48 -3.93 0.96
CA VAL A 139 6.11 -4.37 0.70
C VAL A 139 5.52 -4.98 1.95
N VAL A 140 4.33 -4.52 2.32
CA VAL A 140 3.50 -5.15 3.36
C VAL A 140 2.15 -5.45 2.76
N GLU A 141 1.75 -6.73 2.79
CA GLU A 141 0.44 -7.14 2.28
C GLU A 141 -0.27 -8.09 3.24
N ASP A 142 -1.58 -8.02 3.23
CA ASP A 142 -2.40 -9.00 3.93
C ASP A 142 -2.29 -10.34 3.22
N ILE A 143 -1.90 -11.38 3.96
CA ILE A 143 -1.71 -12.74 3.43
C ILE A 143 -2.61 -13.74 4.14
N TYR A 144 -2.70 -14.92 3.59
CA TYR A 144 -3.43 -16.05 4.15
C TYR A 144 -2.70 -17.37 3.90
N HIS A 145 -2.99 -18.40 4.71
CA HIS A 145 -2.39 -19.73 4.55
C HIS A 145 -3.32 -20.74 3.83
N HIS A 146 -4.63 -20.62 4.04
CA HIS A 146 -5.64 -21.58 3.55
C HIS A 146 -6.91 -20.87 3.06
N ALA A 147 -7.79 -21.60 2.37
CA ALA A 147 -8.99 -21.05 1.73
C ALA A 147 -9.93 -20.29 2.70
N PHE A 148 -10.14 -20.82 3.91
CA PHE A 148 -10.93 -20.13 4.94
C PHE A 148 -10.28 -18.81 5.37
N GLY A 149 -8.95 -18.79 5.52
CA GLY A 149 -8.20 -17.58 5.81
C GLY A 149 -8.34 -16.53 4.70
N ARG A 150 -8.36 -16.97 3.42
CA ARG A 150 -8.64 -16.08 2.28
C ARG A 150 -10.03 -15.47 2.37
N PHE A 151 -11.05 -16.28 2.60
CA PHE A 151 -12.43 -15.81 2.76
C PHE A 151 -12.53 -14.75 3.87
N TRP A 152 -11.95 -15.02 5.04
CA TRP A 152 -11.92 -14.11 6.18
C TRP A 152 -11.20 -12.79 5.85
N THR A 153 -10.04 -12.86 5.17
CA THR A 153 -9.26 -11.69 4.77
C THR A 153 -10.05 -10.79 3.81
N VAL A 154 -10.67 -11.38 2.79
CA VAL A 154 -11.52 -10.65 1.82
C VAL A 154 -12.73 -10.00 2.51
N TRP A 155 -13.42 -10.75 3.36
CA TRP A 155 -14.61 -10.24 4.06
C TRP A 155 -14.26 -9.08 4.99
N ARG A 156 -13.22 -9.24 5.78
CA ARG A 156 -12.71 -8.22 6.70
C ARG A 156 -12.30 -6.95 5.95
N ASP A 157 -11.54 -7.10 4.88
CA ASP A 157 -11.06 -5.96 4.08
C ASP A 157 -12.21 -5.16 3.48
N ARG A 158 -13.17 -5.84 2.87
CA ARG A 158 -14.39 -5.19 2.36
C ARG A 158 -15.17 -4.45 3.44
N PHE A 159 -15.25 -5.04 4.63
CA PHE A 159 -15.96 -4.43 5.75
C PHE A 159 -15.25 -3.15 6.23
N TYR A 160 -13.92 -3.17 6.34
CA TYR A 160 -13.16 -1.99 6.79
C TYR A 160 -13.11 -0.86 5.78
N ASN A 161 -12.96 -1.20 4.51
CA ASN A 161 -12.84 -0.20 3.45
C ASN A 161 -14.21 0.26 2.92
N PHE A 162 -15.32 -0.30 3.42
CA PHE A 162 -16.66 -0.08 2.87
C PHE A 162 -16.73 -0.33 1.35
N GLU A 163 -15.86 -1.21 0.83
CA GLU A 163 -15.74 -1.53 -0.59
C GLU A 163 -16.41 -2.86 -0.93
N PHE A 164 -17.75 -2.90 -0.84
CA PHE A 164 -18.51 -4.12 -1.14
C PHE A 164 -18.58 -4.45 -2.64
N PHE A 165 -18.34 -3.47 -3.52
CA PHE A 165 -18.43 -3.63 -4.96
C PHE A 165 -17.19 -3.10 -5.69
N GLY A 166 -16.72 -3.85 -6.71
CA GLY A 166 -15.67 -3.41 -7.63
C GLY A 166 -14.24 -3.48 -7.11
N HIS A 167 -14.02 -4.15 -5.98
CA HIS A 167 -12.68 -4.38 -5.43
C HIS A 167 -12.02 -5.58 -6.11
N PRO A 168 -10.77 -5.49 -6.62
CA PRO A 168 -10.07 -6.59 -7.29
C PRO A 168 -9.79 -7.78 -6.37
N CYS A 169 -9.66 -7.58 -5.06
CA CYS A 169 -9.40 -8.62 -4.05
C CYS A 169 -8.19 -9.51 -4.38
N GLN A 170 -7.09 -8.90 -4.80
CA GLN A 170 -5.85 -9.57 -5.24
C GLN A 170 -5.01 -10.09 -4.06
N PHE A 171 -5.66 -10.66 -3.05
CA PHE A 171 -4.94 -11.29 -1.93
C PHE A 171 -4.22 -12.55 -2.38
N ARG A 172 -3.00 -12.73 -1.89
CA ARG A 172 -2.12 -13.86 -2.23
C ARG A 172 -1.53 -14.49 -0.97
N LYS A 173 -1.09 -15.73 -1.11
CA LYS A 173 -0.22 -16.38 -0.12
C LYS A 173 1.17 -15.77 -0.17
N LYS A 174 1.92 -15.91 0.90
CA LYS A 174 3.30 -15.41 0.97
C LYS A 174 4.16 -15.87 -0.21
N ASN A 175 4.10 -17.17 -0.55
CA ASN A 175 4.92 -17.71 -1.63
C ASN A 175 4.52 -17.17 -3.01
N GLU A 176 3.23 -16.94 -3.26
CA GLU A 176 2.74 -16.34 -4.50
C GLU A 176 3.25 -14.90 -4.69
N TRP A 177 3.37 -14.13 -3.59
CA TRP A 177 4.04 -12.82 -3.61
C TRP A 177 5.52 -12.95 -3.93
N ILE A 178 6.23 -13.89 -3.29
CA ILE A 178 7.68 -14.10 -3.51
C ILE A 178 7.97 -14.49 -4.96
N GLU A 179 7.18 -15.39 -5.54
CA GLU A 179 7.28 -15.78 -6.95
C GLU A 179 7.11 -14.57 -7.86
N MET A 180 6.05 -13.78 -7.65
CA MET A 180 5.83 -12.55 -8.42
C MET A 180 7.02 -11.57 -8.32
N PHE A 181 7.58 -11.38 -7.14
CA PHE A 181 8.74 -10.48 -6.99
C PHE A 181 9.96 -10.98 -7.76
N ARG A 182 10.21 -12.28 -7.73
CA ARG A 182 11.32 -12.92 -8.49
C ARG A 182 11.12 -12.80 -9.99
N ASP A 183 9.89 -13.03 -10.49
CA ASP A 183 9.54 -12.89 -11.90
C ASP A 183 9.74 -11.45 -12.41
N LEU A 184 9.68 -10.48 -11.51
CA LEU A 184 9.96 -9.07 -11.78
C LEU A 184 11.43 -8.68 -11.63
N GLY A 185 12.34 -9.65 -11.40
CA GLY A 185 13.76 -9.40 -11.23
C GLY A 185 14.16 -8.82 -9.87
N LEU A 186 13.26 -8.84 -8.88
CA LEU A 186 13.53 -8.32 -7.53
C LEU A 186 14.10 -9.41 -6.63
N THR A 187 15.13 -9.07 -5.87
CA THR A 187 15.74 -10.00 -4.91
C THR A 187 15.13 -9.82 -3.52
N VAL A 188 14.51 -10.89 -2.98
CA VAL A 188 13.97 -10.88 -1.62
C VAL A 188 15.11 -10.94 -0.60
N GLN A 189 15.41 -9.81 0.04
CA GLN A 189 16.46 -9.69 1.08
C GLN A 189 15.94 -10.17 2.45
N ARG A 190 14.69 -9.87 2.76
CA ARG A 190 14.03 -10.29 3.99
C ARG A 190 12.57 -10.56 3.72
N GLN A 191 12.04 -11.55 4.41
CA GLN A 191 10.61 -11.83 4.48
C GLN A 191 10.23 -12.20 5.90
N GLN A 192 9.08 -11.73 6.34
CA GLN A 192 8.57 -12.01 7.69
C GLN A 192 7.04 -12.06 7.67
N GLU A 193 6.46 -12.97 8.42
CA GLU A 193 5.04 -12.94 8.76
C GLU A 193 4.86 -12.26 10.10
N VAL A 194 3.94 -11.31 10.17
CA VAL A 194 3.66 -10.57 11.39
C VAL A 194 2.15 -10.47 11.59
N TYR A 195 1.74 -10.48 12.85
CA TYR A 195 0.35 -10.22 13.20
C TYR A 195 0.20 -8.79 13.67
N THR A 196 -0.79 -8.11 13.11
CA THR A 196 -1.23 -6.79 13.56
C THR A 196 -2.70 -6.86 14.00
N TRP A 197 -3.18 -5.80 14.62
CA TRP A 197 -4.56 -5.68 15.06
C TRP A 197 -5.20 -4.42 14.46
N MET A 198 -6.45 -4.53 14.01
CA MET A 198 -7.26 -3.41 13.58
C MET A 198 -8.71 -3.65 14.02
N ALA A 199 -9.31 -2.69 14.73
CA ALA A 199 -10.67 -2.74 15.26
C ALA A 199 -11.03 -4.11 15.91
N GLY A 200 -10.12 -4.63 16.76
CA GLY A 200 -10.32 -5.89 17.46
C GLY A 200 -10.07 -7.16 16.65
N MET A 201 -9.73 -7.05 15.36
CA MET A 201 -9.46 -8.21 14.51
C MET A 201 -7.97 -8.38 14.24
N ARG A 202 -7.50 -9.63 14.32
CA ARG A 202 -6.13 -10.03 14.04
C ARG A 202 -5.91 -10.12 12.53
N ILE A 203 -4.83 -9.53 12.05
CA ILE A 203 -4.45 -9.48 10.64
C ILE A 203 -3.11 -10.15 10.48
N LEU A 204 -3.00 -11.11 9.57
CA LEU A 204 -1.74 -11.68 9.16
C LEU A 204 -1.16 -10.89 7.98
N ASN A 205 0.01 -10.30 8.18
CA ASN A 205 0.73 -9.55 7.16
C ASN A 205 2.01 -10.28 6.76
N GLY A 206 2.29 -10.29 5.46
CA GLY A 206 3.61 -10.55 4.90
C GLY A 206 4.37 -9.24 4.77
N LEU A 207 5.55 -9.16 5.37
CA LEU A 207 6.49 -8.06 5.20
C LEU A 207 7.64 -8.55 4.32
N PHE A 208 7.97 -7.81 3.27
CA PHE A 208 9.02 -8.14 2.32
C PHE A 208 9.93 -6.93 2.11
N ILE A 209 11.24 -7.13 2.21
CA ILE A 209 12.25 -6.16 1.81
C ILE A 209 12.88 -6.70 0.52
N LEU A 210 12.71 -5.95 -0.56
CA LEU A 210 13.13 -6.35 -1.90
C LEU A 210 14.24 -5.42 -2.35
N LYS A 211 15.36 -5.99 -2.78
CA LYS A 211 16.44 -5.22 -3.40
C LYS A 211 16.10 -4.99 -4.88
N VAL A 212 16.19 -3.73 -5.29
CA VAL A 212 16.11 -3.33 -6.69
C VAL A 212 17.47 -3.48 -7.33
N THR A 213 17.54 -4.14 -8.46
CA THR A 213 18.76 -4.31 -9.27
C THR A 213 19.01 -3.14 -10.20
#